data_4728587b7f94267437fe7c1b6590e56f
#
_entry.id   4728587b7f94267437fe7c1b6590e56f
#
_cell.length_a   1.000
_cell.length_b   1.000
_cell.length_c   1.000
_cell.angle_alpha   90.00
_cell.angle_beta   90.00
_cell.angle_gamma   90.00
#
_symmetry.space_group_name_H-M   'P 1'
#
loop_
_entity.id
_entity.type
_entity.pdbx_description
1 polymer ?
#
loop_
_entity_poly.entity_id
_entity_poly.type
_entity_poly.pdbx_seq_one_letter_code
_entity_poly.pdbx_strand_id
1 'polypeptide(L)'
;MFSFALALFSVSYYIGSVNATNVFGISLAVLSLVLELFALAFLLLKLLLQKTSHVKVLVGLLLILICVGSLKSNKAPQIIWLALFCLCAEDVPEYYISRSILVSSVFMLLMVVGLNSVGAIPSVLMSRGSNFVRNSMGFAHPNNFGQLLFIAYSASIFELKGRSGLAGIFCFAIAFFVADSKTSAAGIFVMALYSVISFRSPRSKPYGSLFTFLPLFLAIISIALPFMWSHGANKCLVQLDNLMTNRIFYSAYYFENYPLTVFGNDLTAIVSLPSATGGYLIQTRVMLDNAYCRLLIQYGLIPFTAFVAFYCLAINKARISAHVTFMGLVLYSLMGFVECGMLYPACNFFMLMALPAFSDKGPCQSRVPSKDVVEMAK
;
A
#
# COMPACT_ATOMS: atom_id res chain seq x y z
N MET A 1 20.83 5.90 -4.49
CA MET A 1 20.60 5.60 -3.06
C MET A 1 19.12 5.37 -2.76
N PHE A 2 18.22 6.35 -2.93
CA PHE A 2 16.79 6.19 -2.64
C PHE A 2 16.14 4.99 -3.34
N SER A 3 16.31 4.85 -4.66
CA SER A 3 15.74 3.75 -5.45
C SER A 3 16.18 2.37 -4.96
N PHE A 4 17.45 2.27 -4.56
CA PHE A 4 17.99 1.05 -4.00
C PHE A 4 17.43 0.74 -2.62
N ALA A 5 17.32 1.75 -1.73
CA ALA A 5 16.67 1.62 -0.45
C ALA A 5 15.20 1.17 -0.59
N LEU A 6 14.46 1.78 -1.54
CA LEU A 6 13.07 1.43 -1.80
C LEU A 6 12.94 0.00 -2.34
N ALA A 7 13.84 -0.43 -3.22
CA ALA A 7 13.84 -1.80 -3.72
C ALA A 7 14.13 -2.82 -2.60
N LEU A 8 15.15 -2.58 -1.77
CA LEU A 8 15.48 -3.45 -0.63
C LEU A 8 14.32 -3.54 0.37
N PHE A 9 13.74 -2.40 0.73
CA PHE A 9 12.59 -2.36 1.63
C PHE A 9 11.38 -3.08 1.04
N SER A 10 11.11 -2.90 -0.26
CA SER A 10 10.00 -3.57 -0.94
C SER A 10 10.17 -5.08 -0.96
N VAL A 11 11.39 -5.57 -1.23
CA VAL A 11 11.70 -7.01 -1.15
C VAL A 11 11.50 -7.53 0.27
N SER A 12 12.00 -6.81 1.29
CA SER A 12 11.77 -7.15 2.71
C SER A 12 10.27 -7.27 3.03
N TYR A 13 9.50 -6.26 2.64
CA TYR A 13 8.05 -6.25 2.85
C TYR A 13 7.35 -7.45 2.19
N TYR A 14 7.72 -7.79 0.95
CA TYR A 14 7.12 -8.92 0.24
C TYR A 14 7.56 -10.29 0.81
N ILE A 15 8.78 -10.41 1.33
CA ILE A 15 9.24 -11.59 2.08
C ILE A 15 8.31 -11.88 3.26
N GLY A 16 7.83 -10.86 3.97
CA GLY A 16 6.87 -11.02 5.07
C GLY A 16 5.51 -11.58 4.64
N SER A 17 5.20 -11.59 3.34
CA SER A 17 3.97 -12.17 2.78
C SER A 17 4.15 -13.58 2.20
N VAL A 18 5.35 -14.17 2.27
CA VAL A 18 5.65 -15.53 1.78
C VAL A 18 5.16 -16.58 2.77
N ASN A 19 4.66 -17.72 2.27
CA ASN A 19 4.17 -18.83 3.09
C ASN A 19 5.31 -19.78 3.51
N ALA A 20 6.37 -19.22 4.06
CA ALA A 20 7.48 -19.99 4.62
C ALA A 20 8.18 -19.19 5.71
N THR A 21 8.73 -19.85 6.71
CA THR A 21 9.60 -19.23 7.71
C THR A 21 11.07 -19.33 7.32
N ASN A 22 11.43 -20.41 6.64
CA ASN A 22 12.78 -20.70 6.15
C ASN A 22 12.73 -21.22 4.71
N VAL A 23 13.71 -20.84 3.91
CA VAL A 23 13.92 -21.37 2.56
C VAL A 23 15.40 -21.74 2.42
N PHE A 24 15.68 -22.99 2.08
CA PHE A 24 17.06 -23.55 2.02
C PHE A 24 17.91 -23.27 3.27
N GLY A 25 17.30 -23.35 4.47
CA GLY A 25 17.98 -23.10 5.74
C GLY A 25 18.15 -21.64 6.12
N ILE A 26 17.76 -20.71 5.26
CA ILE A 26 17.82 -19.26 5.54
C ILE A 26 16.50 -18.81 6.16
N SER A 27 16.56 -18.19 7.33
CA SER A 27 15.40 -17.58 7.98
C SER A 27 14.95 -16.35 7.20
N LEU A 28 13.71 -16.35 6.72
CA LEU A 28 13.13 -15.21 6.00
C LEU A 28 12.97 -13.97 6.89
N ALA A 29 12.73 -14.16 8.19
CA ALA A 29 12.64 -13.06 9.14
C ALA A 29 14.00 -12.35 9.32
N VAL A 30 15.10 -13.12 9.39
CA VAL A 30 16.46 -12.55 9.47
C VAL A 30 16.82 -11.84 8.17
N LEU A 31 16.51 -12.45 7.02
CA LEU A 31 16.74 -11.84 5.70
C LEU A 31 15.98 -10.52 5.55
N SER A 32 14.70 -10.50 5.94
CA SER A 32 13.86 -9.29 5.94
C SER A 32 14.49 -8.19 6.80
N LEU A 33 14.90 -8.51 8.04
CA LEU A 33 15.54 -7.54 8.93
C LEU A 33 16.84 -6.97 8.35
N VAL A 34 17.68 -7.81 7.77
CA VAL A 34 18.93 -7.36 7.13
C VAL A 34 18.65 -6.39 5.99
N LEU A 35 17.67 -6.70 5.14
CA LEU A 35 17.27 -5.82 4.03
C LEU A 35 16.72 -4.47 4.54
N GLU A 36 15.94 -4.48 5.63
CA GLU A 36 15.43 -3.26 6.27
C GLU A 36 16.56 -2.41 6.84
N LEU A 37 17.55 -3.01 7.50
CA LEU A 37 18.71 -2.29 8.03
C LEU A 37 19.53 -1.63 6.92
N PHE A 38 19.75 -2.33 5.80
CA PHE A 38 20.40 -1.74 4.64
C PHE A 38 19.56 -0.60 4.03
N ALA A 39 18.25 -0.80 3.89
CA ALA A 39 17.35 0.25 3.40
C ALA A 39 17.42 1.49 4.30
N LEU A 40 17.39 1.32 5.62
CA LEU A 40 17.53 2.40 6.60
C LEU A 40 18.86 3.12 6.44
N ALA A 41 19.96 2.39 6.33
CA ALA A 41 21.29 2.98 6.16
C ALA A 41 21.38 3.87 4.89
N PHE A 42 20.83 3.39 3.76
CA PHE A 42 20.77 4.18 2.53
C PHE A 42 19.84 5.40 2.63
N LEU A 43 18.72 5.32 3.35
CA LEU A 43 17.82 6.46 3.60
C LEU A 43 18.50 7.51 4.48
N LEU A 44 19.16 7.09 5.57
CA LEU A 44 19.90 8.00 6.45
C LEU A 44 21.06 8.68 5.71
N LEU A 45 21.81 7.92 4.91
CA LEU A 45 22.87 8.49 4.07
C LEU A 45 22.30 9.50 3.07
N LYS A 46 21.14 9.21 2.47
CA LYS A 46 20.47 10.17 1.58
C LYS A 46 20.07 11.43 2.33
N LEU A 47 19.47 11.33 3.52
CA LEU A 47 19.08 12.49 4.34
C LEU A 47 20.29 13.37 4.70
N LEU A 48 21.43 12.76 5.03
CA LEU A 48 22.67 13.48 5.33
C LEU A 48 23.24 14.23 4.12
N LEU A 49 23.09 13.68 2.91
CA LEU A 49 23.61 14.26 1.68
C LEU A 49 22.63 15.21 0.98
N GLN A 50 21.37 15.19 1.37
CA GLN A 50 20.31 16.00 0.76
C GLN A 50 20.39 17.44 1.30
N LYS A 51 20.39 18.43 0.40
CA LYS A 51 20.22 19.85 0.78
C LYS A 51 18.74 20.07 1.17
N THR A 52 18.48 20.21 2.46
CA THR A 52 17.13 20.39 3.00
C THR A 52 16.94 21.82 3.52
N SER A 53 15.72 22.36 3.39
CA SER A 53 15.36 23.63 4.04
C SER A 53 15.07 23.41 5.53
N HIS A 54 15.24 24.44 6.36
CA HIS A 54 14.96 24.38 7.80
C HIS A 54 13.51 23.95 8.10
N VAL A 55 12.55 24.38 7.28
CA VAL A 55 11.13 23.98 7.42
C VAL A 55 10.95 22.49 7.25
N LYS A 56 11.63 21.87 6.27
CA LYS A 56 11.57 20.43 6.04
C LYS A 56 12.21 19.63 7.17
N VAL A 57 13.31 20.11 7.70
CA VAL A 57 13.93 19.50 8.89
C VAL A 57 12.97 19.54 10.07
N LEU A 58 12.30 20.68 10.31
CA LEU A 58 11.31 20.80 11.38
C LEU A 58 10.12 19.86 11.18
N VAL A 59 9.54 19.82 9.97
CA VAL A 59 8.44 18.91 9.63
C VAL A 59 8.89 17.45 9.77
N GLY A 60 10.10 17.12 9.31
CA GLY A 60 10.68 15.78 9.46
C GLY A 60 10.83 15.37 10.93
N LEU A 61 11.36 16.25 11.76
CA LEU A 61 11.49 16.03 13.20
C LEU A 61 10.13 15.84 13.87
N LEU A 62 9.14 16.65 13.51
CA LEU A 62 7.78 16.53 14.02
C LEU A 62 7.16 15.17 13.63
N LEU A 63 7.30 14.76 12.38
CA LEU A 63 6.84 13.44 11.91
C LEU A 63 7.54 12.31 12.65
N ILE A 64 8.85 12.38 12.86
CA ILE A 64 9.61 11.39 13.63
C ILE A 64 9.11 11.32 15.07
N LEU A 65 8.89 12.45 15.73
CA LEU A 65 8.35 12.49 17.10
C LEU A 65 6.97 11.84 17.20
N ILE A 66 6.08 12.14 16.25
CA ILE A 66 4.74 11.51 16.15
C ILE A 66 4.89 10.00 15.97
N CYS A 67 5.77 9.56 15.08
CA CYS A 67 6.01 8.15 14.80
C CYS A 67 6.62 7.41 15.99
N VAL A 68 7.58 8.02 16.70
CA VAL A 68 8.20 7.42 17.90
C VAL A 68 7.18 7.32 19.03
N GLY A 69 6.37 8.35 19.26
CA GLY A 69 5.28 8.30 20.24
C GLY A 69 4.30 7.17 19.94
N SER A 70 3.93 7.02 18.69
CA SER A 70 3.06 5.95 18.23
C SER A 70 3.72 4.57 18.39
N LEU A 71 5.01 4.41 18.04
CA LEU A 71 5.73 3.13 18.15
C LEU A 71 5.77 2.58 19.59
N LYS A 72 5.93 3.47 20.57
CA LYS A 72 5.90 3.08 21.99
C LYS A 72 4.56 2.44 22.37
N SER A 73 3.46 2.93 21.82
CA SER A 73 2.11 2.45 22.13
C SER A 73 1.71 1.23 21.29
N ASN A 74 2.02 1.21 19.99
CA ASN A 74 1.47 0.23 19.05
C ASN A 74 2.47 -0.80 18.50
N LYS A 75 3.77 -0.63 18.74
CA LYS A 75 4.86 -1.51 18.28
C LYS A 75 4.88 -1.75 16.76
N ALA A 76 4.25 -0.87 15.98
CA ALA A 76 4.10 -1.03 14.53
C ALA A 76 4.90 0.03 13.76
N PRO A 77 6.02 -0.33 13.10
CA PRO A 77 6.95 0.64 12.48
C PRO A 77 6.52 1.17 11.11
N GLN A 78 5.39 0.72 10.56
CA GLN A 78 5.02 0.99 9.15
C GLN A 78 4.90 2.49 8.82
N ILE A 79 4.30 3.28 9.72
CA ILE A 79 4.19 4.74 9.53
C ILE A 79 5.57 5.41 9.57
N ILE A 80 6.51 4.89 10.37
CA ILE A 80 7.89 5.41 10.40
C ILE A 80 8.55 5.22 9.04
N TRP A 81 8.43 4.02 8.48
CA TRP A 81 8.95 3.74 7.14
C TRP A 81 8.34 4.65 6.09
N LEU A 82 7.00 4.82 6.12
CA LEU A 82 6.32 5.72 5.19
C LEU A 82 6.84 7.16 5.34
N ALA A 83 6.95 7.68 6.56
CA ALA A 83 7.47 9.02 6.82
C ALA A 83 8.92 9.20 6.33
N LEU A 84 9.81 8.24 6.61
CA LEU A 84 11.20 8.27 6.15
C LEU A 84 11.31 8.26 4.63
N PHE A 85 10.57 7.37 3.95
CA PHE A 85 10.54 7.36 2.49
C PHE A 85 9.98 8.65 1.92
N CYS A 86 8.91 9.20 2.52
CA CYS A 86 8.36 10.49 2.14
C CYS A 86 9.40 11.62 2.24
N LEU A 87 10.14 11.72 3.33
CA LEU A 87 11.17 12.74 3.53
C LEU A 87 12.32 12.62 2.49
N CYS A 88 12.62 11.39 2.07
CA CYS A 88 13.69 11.12 1.12
C CYS A 88 13.27 11.20 -0.36
N ALA A 89 11.96 11.24 -0.66
CA ALA A 89 11.44 11.12 -2.04
C ALA A 89 11.43 12.42 -2.82
N GLU A 90 11.60 13.59 -2.19
CA GLU A 90 11.31 14.91 -2.76
C GLU A 90 12.01 15.20 -4.10
N ASP A 91 13.29 14.87 -4.21
CA ASP A 91 14.08 15.13 -5.43
C ASP A 91 14.18 13.91 -6.35
N VAL A 92 13.37 12.90 -6.12
CA VAL A 92 13.44 11.63 -6.85
C VAL A 92 12.41 11.63 -7.98
N PRO A 93 12.82 11.55 -9.24
CA PRO A 93 11.90 11.42 -10.36
C PRO A 93 10.97 10.21 -10.24
N GLU A 94 9.70 10.36 -10.62
CA GLU A 94 8.69 9.30 -10.59
C GLU A 94 9.16 7.99 -11.27
N TYR A 95 9.91 8.11 -12.34
CA TYR A 95 10.48 7.00 -13.08
C TYR A 95 11.36 6.08 -12.20
N TYR A 96 12.22 6.65 -11.34
CA TYR A 96 13.07 5.83 -10.48
C TYR A 96 12.30 5.17 -9.34
N ILE A 97 11.25 5.80 -8.87
CA ILE A 97 10.35 5.22 -7.87
C ILE A 97 9.61 4.03 -8.49
N SER A 98 8.93 4.24 -9.63
CA SER A 98 8.18 3.19 -10.32
C SER A 98 9.06 2.02 -10.72
N ARG A 99 10.25 2.29 -11.26
CA ARG A 99 11.20 1.24 -11.67
C ARG A 99 11.69 0.40 -10.49
N SER A 100 11.97 1.02 -9.35
CA SER A 100 12.37 0.28 -8.15
C SER A 100 11.27 -0.67 -7.68
N ILE A 101 10.02 -0.21 -7.65
CA ILE A 101 8.86 -1.01 -7.30
C ILE A 101 8.61 -2.11 -8.34
N LEU A 102 8.69 -1.79 -9.63
CA LEU A 102 8.51 -2.77 -10.70
C LEU A 102 9.54 -3.90 -10.60
N VAL A 103 10.81 -3.55 -10.49
CA VAL A 103 11.89 -4.56 -10.42
C VAL A 103 11.74 -5.42 -9.18
N SER A 104 11.52 -4.82 -8.00
CA SER A 104 11.37 -5.59 -6.76
C SER A 104 10.11 -6.47 -6.75
N SER A 105 8.98 -5.98 -7.26
CA SER A 105 7.73 -6.75 -7.30
C SER A 105 7.78 -7.88 -8.32
N VAL A 106 8.33 -7.65 -9.51
CA VAL A 106 8.51 -8.71 -10.53
C VAL A 106 9.52 -9.75 -10.04
N PHE A 107 10.65 -9.32 -9.45
CA PHE A 107 11.61 -10.23 -8.85
C PHE A 107 10.95 -11.15 -7.81
N MET A 108 10.17 -10.58 -6.88
CA MET A 108 9.49 -11.35 -5.84
C MET A 108 8.39 -12.27 -6.40
N LEU A 109 7.63 -11.82 -7.42
CA LEU A 109 6.67 -12.69 -8.11
C LEU A 109 7.37 -13.91 -8.72
N LEU A 110 8.43 -13.68 -9.48
CA LEU A 110 9.17 -14.76 -10.13
C LEU A 110 9.83 -15.71 -9.12
N MET A 111 10.45 -15.16 -8.07
CA MET A 111 11.11 -15.95 -7.03
C MET A 111 10.10 -16.80 -6.24
N VAL A 112 9.02 -16.21 -5.74
CA VAL A 112 8.06 -16.93 -4.88
C VAL A 112 7.29 -17.97 -5.70
N VAL A 113 6.79 -17.62 -6.90
CA VAL A 113 6.09 -18.57 -7.79
C VAL A 113 7.03 -19.65 -8.29
N GLY A 114 8.28 -19.31 -8.64
CA GLY A 114 9.30 -20.27 -9.03
C GLY A 114 9.64 -21.26 -7.91
N LEU A 115 9.88 -20.77 -6.69
CA LEU A 115 10.14 -21.63 -5.51
C LEU A 115 8.92 -22.47 -5.14
N ASN A 116 7.71 -21.96 -5.34
CA ASN A 116 6.49 -22.72 -5.15
C ASN A 116 6.36 -23.85 -6.20
N SER A 117 6.68 -23.58 -7.47
CA SER A 117 6.57 -24.58 -8.54
C SER A 117 7.56 -25.76 -8.39
N VAL A 118 8.71 -25.53 -7.74
CA VAL A 118 9.67 -26.60 -7.39
C VAL A 118 9.43 -27.22 -6.00
N GLY A 119 8.34 -26.83 -5.34
CA GLY A 119 7.96 -27.39 -4.03
C GLY A 119 8.75 -26.86 -2.81
N ALA A 120 9.62 -25.84 -2.99
CA ALA A 120 10.41 -25.27 -1.90
C ALA A 120 9.56 -24.38 -0.97
N ILE A 121 8.47 -23.82 -1.46
CA ILE A 121 7.49 -23.03 -0.71
C ILE A 121 6.10 -23.62 -0.92
N PRO A 122 5.34 -23.98 0.14
CA PRO A 122 4.00 -24.54 0.00
C PRO A 122 2.99 -23.47 -0.40
N SER A 123 2.03 -23.84 -1.24
CA SER A 123 0.85 -23.02 -1.52
C SER A 123 -0.21 -23.17 -0.43
N VAL A 124 -0.91 -22.10 -0.12
CA VAL A 124 -2.15 -22.12 0.66
C VAL A 124 -3.33 -22.22 -0.31
N LEU A 125 -4.09 -23.30 -0.17
CA LEU A 125 -5.35 -23.50 -0.91
C LEU A 125 -6.51 -23.08 0.01
N MET A 126 -7.30 -22.11 -0.42
CA MET A 126 -8.42 -21.58 0.36
C MET A 126 -9.73 -21.74 -0.43
N SER A 127 -10.72 -22.40 0.16
CA SER A 127 -12.07 -22.48 -0.42
C SER A 127 -12.81 -21.15 -0.18
N ARG A 128 -13.53 -20.69 -1.21
CA ARG A 128 -14.47 -19.56 -1.12
C ARG A 128 -15.80 -20.01 -1.70
N GLY A 129 -16.74 -20.35 -0.80
CA GLY A 129 -17.98 -21.03 -1.19
C GLY A 129 -17.74 -22.48 -1.57
N SER A 130 -18.73 -23.14 -2.20
CA SER A 130 -18.69 -24.58 -2.45
C SER A 130 -17.80 -25.01 -3.63
N ASN A 131 -17.44 -24.11 -4.56
CA ASN A 131 -16.93 -24.54 -5.87
C ASN A 131 -15.64 -23.87 -6.35
N PHE A 132 -15.02 -22.98 -5.60
CA PHE A 132 -13.81 -22.30 -6.06
C PHE A 132 -12.67 -22.41 -5.05
N VAL A 133 -11.55 -22.98 -5.50
CA VAL A 133 -10.33 -23.10 -4.70
C VAL A 133 -9.33 -22.03 -5.17
N ARG A 134 -9.01 -21.11 -4.30
CA ARG A 134 -8.04 -20.04 -4.50
C ARG A 134 -6.63 -20.56 -4.21
N ASN A 135 -5.67 -20.25 -5.08
CA ASN A 135 -4.29 -20.61 -4.89
C ASN A 135 -3.45 -19.39 -4.54
N SER A 136 -2.67 -19.48 -3.46
CA SER A 136 -1.78 -18.39 -3.03
C SER A 136 -0.45 -18.32 -3.78
N MET A 137 -0.13 -19.31 -4.61
CA MET A 137 1.10 -19.38 -5.42
C MET A 137 2.38 -19.18 -4.59
N GLY A 138 2.42 -19.75 -3.36
CA GLY A 138 3.56 -19.64 -2.44
C GLY A 138 3.49 -18.45 -1.46
N PHE A 139 2.49 -17.57 -1.58
CA PHE A 139 2.25 -16.51 -0.61
C PHE A 139 1.41 -17.02 0.58
N ALA A 140 1.45 -16.32 1.71
CA ALA A 140 0.69 -16.68 2.90
C ALA A 140 -0.84 -16.56 2.72
N HIS A 141 -1.27 -15.75 1.76
CA HIS A 141 -2.69 -15.57 1.40
C HIS A 141 -2.83 -15.25 -0.08
N PRO A 142 -3.90 -15.72 -0.78
CA PRO A 142 -4.14 -15.39 -2.20
C PRO A 142 -4.24 -13.90 -2.48
N ASN A 143 -4.76 -13.08 -1.54
CA ASN A 143 -4.79 -11.64 -1.70
C ASN A 143 -3.40 -11.01 -1.79
N ASN A 144 -2.39 -11.56 -1.09
CA ASN A 144 -1.01 -11.05 -1.16
C ASN A 144 -0.43 -11.23 -2.57
N PHE A 145 -0.69 -12.38 -3.19
CA PHE A 145 -0.31 -12.62 -4.58
C PHE A 145 -1.01 -11.63 -5.53
N GLY A 146 -2.34 -11.48 -5.39
CA GLY A 146 -3.10 -10.53 -6.20
C GLY A 146 -2.65 -9.07 -5.98
N GLN A 147 -2.37 -8.68 -4.74
CA GLN A 147 -1.87 -7.35 -4.41
C GLN A 147 -0.50 -7.07 -5.06
N LEU A 148 0.40 -8.05 -5.03
CA LEU A 148 1.72 -7.89 -5.65
C LEU A 148 1.62 -7.78 -7.18
N LEU A 149 0.70 -8.51 -7.82
CA LEU A 149 0.37 -8.33 -9.24
C LEU A 149 -0.16 -6.93 -9.54
N PHE A 150 -1.05 -6.39 -8.69
CA PHE A 150 -1.56 -5.03 -8.83
C PHE A 150 -0.45 -3.99 -8.71
N ILE A 151 0.46 -4.14 -7.75
CA ILE A 151 1.61 -3.25 -7.55
C ILE A 151 2.55 -3.30 -8.75
N ALA A 152 2.94 -4.50 -9.20
CA ALA A 152 3.81 -4.69 -10.37
C ALA A 152 3.18 -4.08 -11.63
N TYR A 153 1.90 -4.34 -11.86
CA TYR A 153 1.17 -3.75 -12.98
C TYR A 153 1.13 -2.22 -12.91
N SER A 154 0.76 -1.66 -11.76
CA SER A 154 0.66 -0.22 -11.56
C SER A 154 1.99 0.49 -11.79
N ALA A 155 3.10 -0.11 -11.33
CA ALA A 155 4.44 0.40 -11.57
C ALA A 155 4.85 0.27 -13.06
N SER A 156 4.42 -0.78 -13.76
CA SER A 156 4.73 -1.00 -15.18
C SER A 156 4.11 0.04 -16.11
N ILE A 157 3.05 0.73 -15.70
CA ILE A 157 2.37 1.75 -16.53
C ILE A 157 3.35 2.87 -16.92
N PHE A 158 4.27 3.24 -16.03
CA PHE A 158 5.26 4.30 -16.27
C PHE A 158 6.32 3.90 -17.32
N GLU A 159 6.60 2.58 -17.45
CA GLU A 159 7.51 2.04 -18.46
C GLU A 159 6.80 1.75 -19.78
N LEU A 160 5.66 1.06 -19.71
CA LEU A 160 4.93 0.56 -20.88
C LEU A 160 4.08 1.63 -21.58
N LYS A 161 3.72 2.70 -20.86
CA LYS A 161 2.91 3.81 -21.39
C LYS A 161 1.67 3.28 -22.13
N GLY A 162 1.51 3.64 -23.40
CA GLY A 162 0.35 3.25 -24.21
C GLY A 162 0.17 1.73 -24.44
N ARG A 163 1.20 0.90 -24.16
CA ARG A 163 1.13 -0.58 -24.24
C ARG A 163 0.68 -1.23 -22.93
N SER A 164 0.50 -0.46 -21.88
CA SER A 164 0.12 -0.96 -20.56
C SER A 164 -1.21 -1.71 -20.52
N GLY A 165 -2.13 -1.43 -21.46
CA GLY A 165 -3.43 -2.10 -21.52
C GLY A 165 -3.35 -3.61 -21.69
N LEU A 166 -2.45 -4.13 -22.55
CA LEU A 166 -2.26 -5.57 -22.73
C LEU A 166 -1.71 -6.24 -21.47
N ALA A 167 -0.70 -5.62 -20.83
CA ALA A 167 -0.19 -6.11 -19.55
C ALA A 167 -1.27 -6.11 -18.48
N GLY A 168 -2.17 -5.10 -18.49
CA GLY A 168 -3.31 -5.02 -17.58
C GLY A 168 -4.30 -6.16 -17.75
N ILE A 169 -4.65 -6.53 -18.98
CA ILE A 169 -5.54 -7.68 -19.26
C ILE A 169 -4.92 -8.97 -18.72
N PHE A 170 -3.63 -9.19 -18.94
CA PHE A 170 -2.93 -10.38 -18.46
C PHE A 170 -2.88 -10.43 -16.92
N CYS A 171 -2.48 -9.34 -16.27
CA CYS A 171 -2.43 -9.26 -14.81
C CYS A 171 -3.84 -9.38 -14.18
N PHE A 172 -4.86 -8.78 -14.82
CA PHE A 172 -6.25 -8.93 -14.41
C PHE A 172 -6.70 -10.40 -14.43
N ALA A 173 -6.44 -11.10 -15.55
CA ALA A 173 -6.83 -12.50 -15.69
C ALA A 173 -6.18 -13.37 -14.59
N ILE A 174 -4.90 -13.18 -14.30
CA ILE A 174 -4.23 -13.93 -13.21
C ILE A 174 -4.82 -13.56 -11.85
N ALA A 175 -5.00 -12.28 -11.55
CA ALA A 175 -5.55 -11.83 -10.26
C ALA A 175 -6.99 -12.33 -10.04
N PHE A 176 -7.80 -12.38 -11.10
CA PHE A 176 -9.19 -12.78 -11.04
C PHE A 176 -9.36 -14.30 -11.03
N PHE A 177 -8.73 -15.03 -11.96
CA PHE A 177 -8.96 -16.46 -12.15
C PHE A 177 -8.05 -17.36 -11.30
N VAL A 178 -6.85 -16.92 -10.92
CA VAL A 178 -5.92 -17.73 -10.11
C VAL A 178 -6.00 -17.37 -8.63
N ALA A 179 -5.87 -16.08 -8.31
CA ALA A 179 -5.89 -15.62 -6.92
C ALA A 179 -7.30 -15.40 -6.36
N ASP A 180 -8.33 -15.21 -7.21
CA ASP A 180 -9.67 -14.68 -6.84
C ASP A 180 -9.55 -13.47 -5.90
N SER A 181 -8.57 -12.60 -6.19
CA SER A 181 -8.36 -11.36 -5.44
C SER A 181 -9.15 -10.23 -6.10
N LYS A 182 -10.44 -10.15 -5.76
CA LYS A 182 -11.40 -9.24 -6.41
C LYS A 182 -10.99 -7.78 -6.32
N THR A 183 -10.48 -7.35 -5.17
CA THR A 183 -10.00 -5.97 -4.95
C THR A 183 -8.84 -5.64 -5.87
N SER A 184 -7.82 -6.52 -5.92
CA SER A 184 -6.65 -6.33 -6.79
C SER A 184 -7.03 -6.39 -8.27
N ALA A 185 -7.89 -7.33 -8.67
CA ALA A 185 -8.38 -7.43 -10.04
C ALA A 185 -9.14 -6.17 -10.46
N ALA A 186 -10.05 -5.67 -9.62
CA ALA A 186 -10.76 -4.42 -9.88
C ALA A 186 -9.78 -3.23 -10.00
N GLY A 187 -8.78 -3.16 -9.11
CA GLY A 187 -7.73 -2.15 -9.17
C GLY A 187 -6.94 -2.19 -10.49
N ILE A 188 -6.51 -3.39 -10.92
CA ILE A 188 -5.81 -3.57 -12.20
C ILE A 188 -6.70 -3.13 -13.37
N PHE A 189 -7.97 -3.54 -13.38
CA PHE A 189 -8.91 -3.18 -14.44
C PHE A 189 -9.09 -1.66 -14.56
N VAL A 190 -9.34 -0.98 -13.44
CA VAL A 190 -9.52 0.48 -13.42
C VAL A 190 -8.24 1.19 -13.88
N MET A 191 -7.07 0.77 -13.40
CA MET A 191 -5.80 1.37 -13.83
C MET A 191 -5.49 1.09 -15.30
N ALA A 192 -5.84 -0.09 -15.82
CA ALA A 192 -5.66 -0.44 -17.23
C ALA A 192 -6.54 0.43 -18.14
N LEU A 193 -7.81 0.53 -17.81
CA LEU A 193 -8.76 1.37 -18.55
C LEU A 193 -8.31 2.84 -18.53
N TYR A 194 -7.96 3.33 -17.33
CA TYR A 194 -7.50 4.70 -17.18
C TYR A 194 -6.21 4.98 -17.99
N SER A 195 -5.23 4.07 -17.92
CA SER A 195 -3.96 4.26 -18.64
C SER A 195 -4.18 4.34 -20.15
N VAL A 196 -5.02 3.46 -20.73
CA VAL A 196 -5.35 3.48 -22.16
C VAL A 196 -6.00 4.79 -22.56
N ILE A 197 -6.97 5.29 -21.78
CA ILE A 197 -7.66 6.55 -22.03
C ILE A 197 -6.70 7.73 -21.91
N SER A 198 -5.92 7.78 -20.85
CA SER A 198 -5.02 8.89 -20.54
C SER A 198 -3.90 9.05 -21.58
N PHE A 199 -3.35 7.94 -22.09
CA PHE A 199 -2.31 8.00 -23.13
C PHE A 199 -2.84 8.30 -24.53
N ARG A 200 -4.11 7.93 -24.82
CA ARG A 200 -4.75 8.24 -26.12
C ARG A 200 -5.28 9.66 -26.20
N SER A 201 -5.75 10.20 -25.09
CA SER A 201 -6.32 11.53 -25.01
C SER A 201 -5.77 12.28 -23.80
N PRO A 202 -4.57 12.87 -23.91
CA PRO A 202 -3.97 13.59 -22.80
C PRO A 202 -4.87 14.73 -22.34
N ARG A 203 -5.21 14.73 -21.07
CA ARG A 203 -6.09 15.73 -20.49
C ARG A 203 -5.29 16.99 -20.18
N SER A 204 -5.73 18.12 -20.71
CA SER A 204 -5.11 19.43 -20.47
C SER A 204 -5.62 20.11 -19.20
N LYS A 205 -6.81 19.71 -18.71
CA LYS A 205 -7.44 20.31 -17.51
C LYS A 205 -7.25 19.42 -16.27
N PRO A 206 -7.03 20.01 -15.09
CA PRO A 206 -6.95 19.26 -13.85
C PRO A 206 -8.30 18.57 -13.53
N TYR A 207 -8.24 17.50 -12.76
CA TYR A 207 -9.43 16.84 -12.24
C TYR A 207 -10.17 17.73 -11.24
N GLY A 208 -11.46 17.47 -11.02
CA GLY A 208 -12.26 18.22 -10.05
C GLY A 208 -11.65 18.20 -8.65
N SER A 209 -11.74 19.34 -7.96
CA SER A 209 -11.18 19.50 -6.60
C SER A 209 -11.84 18.59 -5.56
N LEU A 210 -13.04 18.10 -5.84
CA LEU A 210 -13.78 17.22 -4.93
C LEU A 210 -13.00 15.94 -4.56
N PHE A 211 -12.22 15.38 -5.51
CA PHE A 211 -11.39 14.21 -5.25
C PHE A 211 -10.33 14.43 -4.17
N THR A 212 -9.95 15.68 -3.90
CA THR A 212 -9.01 16.02 -2.83
C THR A 212 -9.52 15.56 -1.46
N PHE A 213 -10.82 15.59 -1.23
CA PHE A 213 -11.44 15.24 0.03
C PHE A 213 -11.87 13.76 0.12
N LEU A 214 -11.60 12.97 -0.92
CA LEU A 214 -11.97 11.55 -0.94
C LEU A 214 -11.40 10.76 0.27
N PRO A 215 -10.12 10.90 0.67
CA PRO A 215 -9.61 10.20 1.84
C PRO A 215 -10.34 10.58 3.13
N LEU A 216 -10.67 11.86 3.31
CA LEU A 216 -11.42 12.32 4.46
C LEU A 216 -12.84 11.74 4.48
N PHE A 217 -13.52 11.75 3.34
CA PHE A 217 -14.85 11.16 3.21
C PHE A 217 -14.86 9.66 3.53
N LEU A 218 -13.90 8.93 2.98
CA LEU A 218 -13.76 7.49 3.25
C LEU A 218 -13.36 7.21 4.72
N ALA A 219 -12.55 8.07 5.32
CA ALA A 219 -12.22 7.97 6.74
C ALA A 219 -13.46 8.14 7.63
N ILE A 220 -14.30 9.14 7.32
CA ILE A 220 -15.57 9.37 8.05
C ILE A 220 -16.48 8.13 7.91
N ILE A 221 -16.67 7.62 6.70
CA ILE A 221 -17.51 6.42 6.46
C ILE A 221 -16.92 5.21 7.20
N SER A 222 -15.60 5.03 7.17
CA SER A 222 -14.92 3.91 7.84
C SER A 222 -15.12 3.92 9.35
N ILE A 223 -15.36 5.07 9.96
CA ILE A 223 -15.68 5.18 11.39
C ILE A 223 -17.19 5.06 11.63
N ALA A 224 -17.99 5.67 10.78
CA ALA A 224 -19.44 5.70 10.95
C ALA A 224 -20.09 4.31 10.82
N LEU A 225 -19.66 3.49 9.84
CA LEU A 225 -20.25 2.17 9.62
C LEU A 225 -20.05 1.21 10.80
N PRO A 226 -18.85 1.03 11.38
CA PRO A 226 -18.65 0.26 12.60
C PRO A 226 -19.45 0.79 13.79
N PHE A 227 -19.49 2.13 13.96
CA PHE A 227 -20.30 2.75 15.01
C PHE A 227 -21.79 2.44 14.88
N MET A 228 -22.34 2.53 13.65
CA MET A 228 -23.74 2.13 13.36
C MET A 228 -23.97 0.64 13.63
N TRP A 229 -22.98 -0.21 13.33
CA TRP A 229 -23.04 -1.64 13.60
C TRP A 229 -23.22 -1.94 15.09
N SER A 230 -22.41 -1.31 15.94
CA SER A 230 -22.44 -1.48 17.39
C SER A 230 -23.75 -1.00 18.05
N HIS A 231 -24.47 -0.07 17.40
CA HIS A 231 -25.76 0.45 17.90
C HIS A 231 -26.99 -0.24 17.33
N GLY A 232 -26.81 -1.29 16.54
CA GLY A 232 -27.87 -2.09 15.98
C GLY A 232 -27.84 -2.14 14.46
N ALA A 233 -27.30 -3.21 13.92
CA ALA A 233 -27.20 -3.42 12.48
C ALA A 233 -28.57 -3.66 11.86
N ASN A 234 -28.96 -2.82 10.91
CA ASN A 234 -30.14 -3.05 10.08
C ASN A 234 -29.83 -4.01 8.91
N LYS A 235 -30.86 -4.50 8.21
CA LYS A 235 -30.71 -5.45 7.10
C LYS A 235 -29.76 -4.94 5.99
N CYS A 236 -29.80 -3.64 5.70
CA CYS A 236 -28.94 -3.03 4.67
C CYS A 236 -27.47 -3.06 5.09
N LEU A 237 -27.17 -2.74 6.35
CA LEU A 237 -25.81 -2.76 6.88
C LEU A 237 -25.25 -4.18 6.93
N VAL A 238 -26.06 -5.18 7.27
CA VAL A 238 -25.68 -6.60 7.24
C VAL A 238 -25.39 -7.06 5.80
N GLN A 239 -26.20 -6.66 4.83
CA GLN A 239 -25.92 -6.97 3.42
C GLN A 239 -24.63 -6.32 2.93
N LEU A 240 -24.38 -5.06 3.31
CA LEU A 240 -23.14 -4.35 2.97
C LEU A 240 -21.92 -5.04 3.59
N ASP A 241 -22.02 -5.47 4.85
CA ASP A 241 -20.93 -6.17 5.54
C ASP A 241 -20.62 -7.52 4.89
N ASN A 242 -21.65 -8.27 4.50
CA ASN A 242 -21.48 -9.52 3.74
C ASN A 242 -20.74 -9.29 2.40
N LEU A 243 -21.08 -8.22 1.68
CA LEU A 243 -20.36 -7.83 0.46
C LEU A 243 -18.89 -7.47 0.74
N MET A 244 -18.64 -6.85 1.90
CA MET A 244 -17.30 -6.47 2.37
C MET A 244 -16.57 -7.60 3.12
N THR A 245 -17.11 -8.80 3.13
CA THR A 245 -16.50 -9.97 3.81
C THR A 245 -16.30 -9.76 5.31
N ASN A 246 -17.33 -9.25 5.99
CA ASN A 246 -17.44 -9.00 7.43
C ASN A 246 -16.44 -7.95 7.99
N ARG A 247 -16.00 -7.04 7.16
CA ARG A 247 -15.00 -6.00 7.58
C ARG A 247 -15.60 -4.94 8.48
N ILE A 248 -16.90 -4.62 8.33
CA ILE A 248 -17.59 -3.67 9.22
C ILE A 248 -17.74 -4.30 10.60
N PHE A 249 -18.19 -5.55 10.66
CA PHE A 249 -18.31 -6.32 11.90
C PHE A 249 -16.97 -6.39 12.67
N TYR A 250 -15.87 -6.78 12.02
CA TYR A 250 -14.56 -6.83 12.67
C TYR A 250 -14.07 -5.45 13.09
N SER A 251 -14.31 -4.42 12.29
CA SER A 251 -13.97 -3.05 12.69
C SER A 251 -14.75 -2.59 13.92
N ALA A 252 -16.06 -2.91 14.01
CA ALA A 252 -16.88 -2.61 15.16
C ALA A 252 -16.35 -3.30 16.44
N TYR A 253 -16.00 -4.59 16.33
CA TYR A 253 -15.36 -5.32 17.43
C TYR A 253 -14.10 -4.61 17.97
N TYR A 254 -13.23 -4.12 17.08
CA TYR A 254 -12.04 -3.38 17.50
C TYR A 254 -12.38 -2.04 18.15
N PHE A 255 -13.37 -1.30 17.66
CA PHE A 255 -13.82 -0.06 18.29
C PHE A 255 -14.41 -0.27 19.69
N GLU A 256 -15.08 -1.40 19.93
CA GLU A 256 -15.66 -1.76 21.23
C GLU A 256 -14.59 -2.18 22.25
N ASN A 257 -13.53 -2.86 21.79
CA ASN A 257 -12.56 -3.47 22.68
C ASN A 257 -11.25 -2.66 22.88
N TYR A 258 -11.02 -1.65 22.02
CA TYR A 258 -9.82 -0.81 22.10
C TYR A 258 -10.20 0.67 22.19
N PRO A 259 -9.77 1.37 23.25
CA PRO A 259 -10.08 2.79 23.40
C PRO A 259 -9.40 3.61 22.30
N LEU A 260 -10.06 4.69 21.88
CA LEU A 260 -9.42 5.68 21.02
C LEU A 260 -8.40 6.46 21.83
N THR A 261 -7.14 6.39 21.41
CA THR A 261 -6.01 7.04 22.10
C THR A 261 -5.29 8.00 21.16
N VAL A 262 -4.45 8.85 21.73
CA VAL A 262 -3.68 9.83 20.97
C VAL A 262 -2.65 9.17 20.05
N PHE A 263 -1.98 8.10 20.53
CA PHE A 263 -0.89 7.38 19.84
C PHE A 263 -1.17 5.91 19.56
N GLY A 264 -2.41 5.48 19.69
CA GLY A 264 -2.87 4.14 19.30
C GLY A 264 -2.69 3.06 20.35
N ASN A 265 -2.97 1.84 19.93
CA ASN A 265 -2.99 0.64 20.78
C ASN A 265 -2.10 -0.47 20.21
N ASP A 266 -1.56 -1.31 21.08
CA ASP A 266 -0.83 -2.51 20.68
C ASP A 266 -1.81 -3.60 20.19
N LEU A 267 -1.85 -3.82 18.89
CA LEU A 267 -2.65 -4.87 18.26
C LEU A 267 -1.81 -6.11 17.89
N THR A 268 -0.62 -6.28 18.48
CA THR A 268 0.25 -7.42 18.17
C THR A 268 -0.15 -8.69 18.91
N ALA A 269 -0.94 -8.57 19.98
CA ALA A 269 -1.44 -9.71 20.73
C ALA A 269 -2.39 -10.57 19.86
N ILE A 270 -2.36 -11.89 20.13
CA ILE A 270 -3.36 -12.80 19.57
C ILE A 270 -4.68 -12.53 20.29
N VAL A 271 -5.70 -12.25 19.53
CA VAL A 271 -7.05 -12.02 20.04
C VAL A 271 -7.98 -13.14 19.57
N SER A 272 -8.95 -13.46 20.41
CA SER A 272 -10.02 -14.40 20.06
C SER A 272 -11.20 -13.58 19.51
N LEU A 273 -11.36 -13.56 18.19
CA LEU A 273 -12.44 -12.84 17.52
C LEU A 273 -13.65 -13.77 17.37
N PRO A 274 -14.88 -13.29 17.63
CA PRO A 274 -16.07 -14.04 17.28
C PRO A 274 -16.12 -14.24 15.77
N SER A 275 -16.50 -15.45 15.35
CA SER A 275 -16.80 -15.69 13.94
C SER A 275 -18.04 -14.90 13.52
N ALA A 276 -17.99 -14.21 12.40
CA ALA A 276 -19.15 -13.50 11.85
C ALA A 276 -20.32 -14.42 11.51
N THR A 277 -20.06 -15.72 11.32
CA THR A 277 -21.08 -16.75 11.07
C THR A 277 -21.61 -17.42 12.33
N GLY A 278 -21.09 -17.02 13.51
CA GLY A 278 -21.50 -17.55 14.83
C GLY A 278 -20.85 -18.88 15.20
N GLY A 279 -20.77 -19.14 16.51
CA GLY A 279 -20.52 -20.47 17.06
C GLY A 279 -19.08 -20.83 17.41
N TYR A 280 -18.04 -20.11 16.95
CA TYR A 280 -16.65 -20.36 17.32
C TYR A 280 -15.80 -19.10 17.37
N LEU A 281 -14.71 -19.13 18.13
CA LEU A 281 -13.73 -18.06 18.22
C LEU A 281 -12.59 -18.31 17.24
N ILE A 282 -12.22 -17.30 16.48
CA ILE A 282 -11.05 -17.33 15.61
C ILE A 282 -9.90 -16.70 16.36
N GLN A 283 -8.87 -17.48 16.63
CA GLN A 283 -7.61 -16.94 17.18
C GLN A 283 -6.78 -16.35 16.04
N THR A 284 -6.59 -15.05 16.10
CA THR A 284 -5.82 -14.32 15.09
C THR A 284 -5.06 -13.16 15.72
N ARG A 285 -4.03 -12.67 15.03
CA ARG A 285 -3.39 -11.43 15.43
C ARG A 285 -4.26 -10.29 14.90
N VAL A 286 -4.20 -9.67 13.89
CA VAL A 286 -5.00 -8.50 13.48
C VAL A 286 -5.82 -8.83 12.23
N MET A 287 -7.15 -8.74 12.31
CA MET A 287 -8.04 -8.82 11.15
C MET A 287 -8.63 -7.46 10.76
N LEU A 288 -7.97 -6.37 11.15
CA LEU A 288 -8.43 -5.01 10.83
C LEU A 288 -7.88 -4.60 9.46
N ASP A 289 -8.60 -5.00 8.42
CA ASP A 289 -8.19 -4.77 7.04
C ASP A 289 -8.49 -3.35 6.54
N ASN A 290 -9.48 -2.66 7.12
CA ASN A 290 -9.76 -1.28 6.79
C ASN A 290 -8.62 -0.37 7.26
N ALA A 291 -7.89 0.24 6.33
CA ALA A 291 -6.72 1.06 6.62
C ALA A 291 -7.05 2.30 7.48
N TYR A 292 -8.22 2.91 7.31
CA TYR A 292 -8.63 4.08 8.09
C TYR A 292 -8.94 3.70 9.53
N CYS A 293 -9.68 2.60 9.75
CA CYS A 293 -9.93 2.09 11.10
C CYS A 293 -8.63 1.66 11.77
N ARG A 294 -7.77 0.94 11.03
CA ARG A 294 -6.47 0.51 11.53
C ARG A 294 -5.59 1.69 11.91
N LEU A 295 -5.56 2.72 11.08
CA LEU A 295 -4.79 3.93 11.35
C LEU A 295 -5.27 4.62 12.63
N LEU A 296 -6.59 4.71 12.84
CA LEU A 296 -7.16 5.35 14.03
C LEU A 296 -6.96 4.52 15.30
N ILE A 297 -7.22 3.22 15.25
CA ILE A 297 -7.14 2.36 16.43
C ILE A 297 -5.70 1.99 16.77
N GLN A 298 -4.92 1.53 15.79
CA GLN A 298 -3.57 1.07 16.02
C GLN A 298 -2.56 2.21 16.18
N TYR A 299 -2.69 3.29 15.40
CA TYR A 299 -1.70 4.38 15.41
C TYR A 299 -2.18 5.61 16.19
N GLY A 300 -3.48 5.77 16.39
CA GLY A 300 -4.06 6.83 17.19
C GLY A 300 -4.48 8.07 16.41
N LEU A 301 -5.10 8.99 17.15
CA LEU A 301 -5.75 10.16 16.59
C LEU A 301 -4.78 11.13 15.87
N ILE A 302 -3.59 11.36 16.44
CA ILE A 302 -2.61 12.28 15.83
C ILE A 302 -2.04 11.72 14.52
N PRO A 303 -1.50 10.48 14.45
CA PRO A 303 -1.08 9.90 13.18
C PRO A 303 -2.21 9.77 12.16
N PHE A 304 -3.43 9.45 12.60
CA PHE A 304 -4.60 9.36 11.72
C PHE A 304 -4.91 10.70 11.05
N THR A 305 -5.04 11.78 11.82
CA THR A 305 -5.35 13.09 11.28
C THR A 305 -4.24 13.63 10.39
N ALA A 306 -2.98 13.45 10.79
CA ALA A 306 -1.81 13.83 10.00
C ALA A 306 -1.77 13.07 8.65
N PHE A 307 -1.99 11.75 8.67
CA PHE A 307 -1.98 10.93 7.45
C PHE A 307 -3.11 11.32 6.49
N VAL A 308 -4.35 11.44 6.98
CA VAL A 308 -5.52 11.82 6.14
C VAL A 308 -5.31 13.20 5.51
N ALA A 309 -4.87 14.18 6.31
CA ALA A 309 -4.58 15.52 5.81
C ALA A 309 -3.47 15.51 4.74
N PHE A 310 -2.37 14.80 5.01
CA PHE A 310 -1.27 14.68 4.07
C PHE A 310 -1.68 13.96 2.78
N TYR A 311 -2.54 12.93 2.88
CA TYR A 311 -3.06 12.22 1.73
C TYR A 311 -3.96 13.10 0.85
N CYS A 312 -4.83 13.91 1.47
CA CYS A 312 -5.63 14.92 0.78
C CYS A 312 -4.73 15.91 0.01
N LEU A 313 -3.66 16.39 0.65
CA LEU A 313 -2.68 17.28 0.00
C LEU A 313 -1.97 16.59 -1.17
N ALA A 314 -1.58 15.33 -1.04
CA ALA A 314 -0.96 14.54 -2.10
C ALA A 314 -1.88 14.42 -3.32
N ILE A 315 -3.15 14.07 -3.12
CA ILE A 315 -4.16 14.04 -4.20
C ILE A 315 -4.31 15.42 -4.85
N ASN A 316 -4.41 16.49 -4.03
CA ASN A 316 -4.56 17.85 -4.55
C ASN A 316 -3.40 18.25 -5.46
N LYS A 317 -2.18 17.89 -5.11
CA LYS A 317 -0.99 18.17 -5.94
C LYS A 317 -0.96 17.30 -7.19
N ALA A 318 -1.14 15.99 -7.05
CA ALA A 318 -1.08 15.05 -8.16
C ALA A 318 -2.17 15.32 -9.24
N ARG A 319 -3.37 15.78 -8.86
CA ARG A 319 -4.45 16.09 -9.81
C ARG A 319 -4.10 17.17 -10.84
N ILE A 320 -3.15 18.03 -10.51
CA ILE A 320 -2.73 19.15 -11.37
C ILE A 320 -1.62 18.72 -12.34
N SER A 321 -0.66 17.92 -11.89
CA SER A 321 0.60 17.69 -12.59
C SER A 321 0.89 16.24 -12.98
N ALA A 322 0.26 15.26 -12.31
CA ALA A 322 0.67 13.86 -12.40
C ALA A 322 -0.55 12.92 -12.50
N HIS A 323 -1.15 12.82 -13.67
CA HIS A 323 -2.43 12.12 -13.87
C HIS A 323 -2.44 10.65 -13.45
N VAL A 324 -1.38 9.88 -13.77
CA VAL A 324 -1.29 8.46 -13.37
C VAL A 324 -1.13 8.34 -11.86
N THR A 325 -0.27 9.16 -11.27
CA THR A 325 -0.06 9.24 -9.81
C THR A 325 -1.35 9.64 -9.10
N PHE A 326 -2.08 10.62 -9.64
CA PHE A 326 -3.40 11.02 -9.12
C PHE A 326 -4.39 9.85 -9.09
N MET A 327 -4.53 9.12 -10.20
CA MET A 327 -5.44 7.97 -10.25
C MET A 327 -5.02 6.86 -9.30
N GLY A 328 -3.71 6.61 -9.20
CA GLY A 328 -3.17 5.66 -8.22
C GLY A 328 -3.53 6.04 -6.79
N LEU A 329 -3.38 7.30 -6.40
CA LEU A 329 -3.77 7.79 -5.07
C LEU A 329 -5.27 7.65 -4.81
N VAL A 330 -6.11 8.03 -5.78
CA VAL A 330 -7.57 7.88 -5.68
C VAL A 330 -7.93 6.41 -5.49
N LEU A 331 -7.34 5.53 -6.27
CA LEU A 331 -7.62 4.10 -6.18
C LEU A 331 -7.17 3.48 -4.85
N TYR A 332 -5.96 3.85 -4.36
CA TYR A 332 -5.50 3.41 -3.05
C TYR A 332 -6.34 3.98 -1.90
N SER A 333 -6.93 5.18 -2.05
CA SER A 333 -7.91 5.67 -1.08
C SER A 333 -9.14 4.76 -1.01
N LEU A 334 -9.69 4.37 -2.17
CA LEU A 334 -10.83 3.45 -2.25
C LEU A 334 -10.46 2.06 -1.73
N MET A 335 -9.30 1.53 -2.13
CA MET A 335 -8.83 0.24 -1.65
C MET A 335 -8.54 0.24 -0.14
N GLY A 336 -8.10 1.37 0.42
CA GLY A 336 -7.88 1.55 1.87
C GLY A 336 -9.13 1.30 2.71
N PHE A 337 -10.31 1.41 2.12
CA PHE A 337 -11.57 1.05 2.78
C PHE A 337 -11.72 -0.46 3.04
N VAL A 338 -11.01 -1.29 2.28
CA VAL A 338 -11.08 -2.75 2.35
C VAL A 338 -9.74 -3.44 2.56
N GLU A 339 -8.60 -2.74 2.41
CA GLU A 339 -7.25 -3.30 2.49
C GLU A 339 -6.28 -2.31 3.13
N CYS A 340 -5.26 -2.79 3.86
CA CYS A 340 -4.28 -1.92 4.52
C CYS A 340 -3.12 -1.45 3.63
N GLY A 341 -3.08 -1.85 2.36
CA GLY A 341 -1.96 -1.56 1.45
C GLY A 341 -1.60 -0.08 1.33
N MET A 342 -2.57 0.84 1.52
CA MET A 342 -2.31 2.28 1.44
C MET A 342 -1.33 2.80 2.50
N LEU A 343 -1.10 2.07 3.60
CA LEU A 343 -0.21 2.48 4.70
C LEU A 343 1.26 2.09 4.46
N TYR A 344 1.55 1.31 3.43
CA TYR A 344 2.88 0.76 3.18
C TYR A 344 3.52 1.42 1.95
N PRO A 345 4.75 1.97 2.05
CA PRO A 345 5.41 2.62 0.91
C PRO A 345 5.70 1.65 -0.25
N ALA A 346 5.91 0.36 0.03
CA ALA A 346 6.09 -0.69 -0.98
C ALA A 346 4.82 -0.96 -1.80
N CYS A 347 3.65 -0.70 -1.24
CA CYS A 347 2.36 -0.85 -1.93
C CYS A 347 1.92 0.46 -2.57
N ASN A 348 1.76 1.51 -1.75
CA ASN A 348 1.28 2.82 -2.17
C ASN A 348 2.44 3.77 -2.52
N PHE A 349 3.26 3.38 -3.47
CA PHE A 349 4.38 4.18 -3.96
C PHE A 349 3.94 5.49 -4.66
N PHE A 350 2.68 5.61 -5.05
CA PHE A 350 2.11 6.85 -5.58
C PHE A 350 2.17 8.00 -4.58
N MET A 351 2.11 7.69 -3.28
CA MET A 351 2.31 8.66 -2.22
C MET A 351 3.71 9.32 -2.32
N LEU A 352 4.74 8.50 -2.59
CA LEU A 352 6.11 8.96 -2.76
C LEU A 352 6.27 9.81 -4.03
N MET A 353 5.55 9.47 -5.10
CA MET A 353 5.57 10.21 -6.37
C MET A 353 4.87 11.56 -6.30
N ALA A 354 3.90 11.74 -5.40
CA ALA A 354 3.21 13.01 -5.23
C ALA A 354 4.07 14.07 -4.53
N LEU A 355 5.14 13.67 -3.81
CA LEU A 355 5.95 14.56 -2.98
C LEU A 355 6.84 15.53 -3.75
N PRO A 356 7.46 15.18 -4.89
CA PRO A 356 8.19 16.15 -5.71
C PRO A 356 7.35 17.39 -6.09
N ALA A 357 6.03 17.26 -6.13
CA ALA A 357 5.13 18.38 -6.39
C ALA A 357 5.06 19.40 -5.22
N PHE A 358 5.58 19.06 -4.03
CA PHE A 358 5.71 19.99 -2.90
C PHE A 358 7.03 20.77 -2.91
N SER A 359 7.95 20.46 -3.84
CA SER A 359 9.19 21.22 -4.03
C SER A 359 8.90 22.58 -4.65
N ASP A 360 9.54 23.65 -4.15
CA ASP A 360 9.43 25.02 -4.69
C ASP A 360 9.98 25.13 -6.13
N LYS A 361 10.62 24.08 -6.65
CA LYS A 361 11.23 24.05 -8.00
C LYS A 361 10.25 23.72 -9.13
N GLY A 362 8.95 23.80 -8.91
CA GLY A 362 7.93 23.48 -9.91
C GLY A 362 7.89 21.97 -10.28
N PRO A 363 6.89 21.50 -11.00
CA PRO A 363 6.84 20.12 -11.44
C PRO A 363 8.10 19.83 -12.25
N CYS A 364 8.92 18.91 -11.78
CA CYS A 364 10.03 18.38 -12.52
C CYS A 364 9.44 17.71 -13.76
N GLN A 365 9.31 18.49 -14.86
CA GLN A 365 8.90 17.96 -16.15
C GLN A 365 9.73 16.70 -16.36
N SER A 366 9.10 15.60 -16.64
CA SER A 366 9.70 14.31 -16.95
C SER A 366 10.83 14.52 -17.97
N ARG A 367 12.02 14.89 -17.50
CA ARG A 367 13.23 14.80 -18.29
C ARG A 367 13.51 13.31 -18.41
N VAL A 368 12.88 12.70 -19.38
CA VAL A 368 13.47 11.52 -20.02
C VAL A 368 14.91 11.92 -20.29
N PRO A 369 15.93 11.18 -19.77
CA PRO A 369 17.31 11.47 -20.10
C PRO A 369 17.38 11.63 -21.61
N SER A 370 17.92 12.75 -22.08
CA SER A 370 18.11 12.97 -23.52
C SER A 370 18.88 11.77 -24.07
N LYS A 371 18.60 11.36 -25.29
CA LYS A 371 19.28 10.22 -25.93
C LYS A 371 20.80 10.29 -25.80
N ASP A 372 21.34 11.50 -25.65
CA ASP A 372 22.77 11.80 -25.54
C ASP A 372 23.41 11.21 -24.26
N VAL A 373 22.67 11.00 -23.16
CA VAL A 373 23.21 10.39 -21.92
C VAL A 373 23.25 8.86 -22.03
N VAL A 374 22.44 8.26 -22.90
CA VAL A 374 22.44 6.80 -23.12
C VAL A 374 23.56 6.36 -24.05
N GLU A 375 24.06 7.26 -24.91
CA GLU A 375 25.20 6.95 -25.81
C GLU A 375 26.58 7.06 -25.14
N MET A 376 26.70 7.81 -24.03
CA MET A 376 27.96 7.87 -23.26
C MET A 376 28.16 6.68 -22.30
N ALA A 377 27.17 5.80 -22.16
CA ALA A 377 27.23 4.61 -21.29
C ALA A 377 27.36 3.31 -22.07
N LYS A 378 27.62 3.39 -23.40
CA LYS A 378 28.05 2.27 -24.24
C LYS A 378 29.54 2.40 -24.54
#